data_0dc921e518e7e4af7a905b89f9ae2210
#
_entry.id   0dc921e518e7e4af7a905b89f9ae2210
#
_cell.length_a   1.000
_cell.length_b   1.000
_cell.length_c   1.000
_cell.angle_alpha   90.00
_cell.angle_beta   90.00
_cell.angle_gamma   90.00
#
_symmetry.space_group_name_H-M   'P 1'
#
loop_
_entity.id
_entity.type
_entity.pdbx_description
1 polymer ?
#
loop_
_entity_poly.entity_id
_entity_poly.type
_entity_poly.pdbx_seq_one_letter_code
_entity_poly.pdbx_strand_id
1 'polypeptide(L)'
;MHSSIVPDIAVFQWQHIPFSTEGQILDDFNLPPDWTIEILSPEQKPNKVIGNILHCLKYGCRLGWFIDPDDGSVLAFLPGQQPELMQGSDRLPVLEEIHLELTIDQVFSWLLMGK
;
A
#
# COMPACT_ATOMS: atom_id res chain seq x y z
N MET A 1 11.03 20.20 7.87
CA MET A 1 9.58 20.00 7.98
C MET A 1 9.27 18.52 8.15
N HIS A 2 8.47 18.24 9.09
CA HIS A 2 8.06 16.90 9.33
C HIS A 2 6.93 16.52 8.36
N SER A 3 7.17 15.48 7.60
CA SER A 3 6.18 14.98 6.66
C SER A 3 5.68 13.64 7.21
N SER A 4 4.48 13.65 7.79
CA SER A 4 3.91 12.41 8.25
C SER A 4 2.90 11.93 7.23
N ILE A 5 3.26 10.85 6.56
CA ILE A 5 2.37 10.17 5.61
C ILE A 5 1.83 8.95 6.32
N VAL A 6 0.51 8.93 6.51
CA VAL A 6 -0.16 7.81 7.14
C VAL A 6 -0.96 7.09 6.06
N PRO A 7 -0.49 5.97 5.55
CA PRO A 7 -1.26 5.22 4.56
C PRO A 7 -2.50 4.59 5.19
N ASP A 8 -3.50 4.30 4.37
CA ASP A 8 -4.70 3.63 4.86
C ASP A 8 -4.36 2.25 5.41
N ILE A 9 -3.47 1.52 4.71
CA ILE A 9 -2.98 0.24 5.17
C ILE A 9 -1.48 0.18 4.90
N ALA A 10 -0.72 -0.23 5.90
CA ALA A 10 0.73 -0.41 5.77
C ALA A 10 1.09 -1.84 6.16
N VAL A 11 1.86 -2.49 5.32
CA VAL A 11 2.32 -3.86 5.55
C VAL A 11 3.83 -3.84 5.76
N PHE A 12 4.28 -4.43 6.86
CA PHE A 12 5.70 -4.51 7.20
C PHE A 12 6.11 -5.97 7.29
N GLN A 13 7.30 -6.28 6.78
CA GLN A 13 7.90 -7.56 7.10
C GLN A 13 8.27 -7.56 8.57
N TRP A 14 8.01 -8.68 9.23
CA TRP A 14 8.23 -8.79 10.67
C TRP A 14 9.67 -8.43 11.05
N GLN A 15 10.64 -8.87 10.29
CA GLN A 15 12.04 -8.61 10.57
C GLN A 15 12.46 -7.16 10.37
N HIS A 16 11.64 -6.35 9.71
CA HIS A 16 11.92 -4.93 9.51
C HIS A 16 11.34 -4.05 10.62
N ILE A 17 10.55 -4.63 11.53
CA ILE A 17 9.95 -3.87 12.62
C ILE A 17 10.96 -3.78 13.76
N PRO A 18 11.33 -2.55 14.20
CA PRO A 18 12.28 -2.41 15.28
C PRO A 18 11.62 -2.75 16.62
N PHE A 19 12.27 -3.62 17.39
CA PHE A 19 11.82 -4.00 18.72
C PHE A 19 12.88 -3.60 19.74
N SER A 20 12.43 -3.31 20.96
CA SER A 20 13.34 -3.10 22.07
C SER A 20 13.90 -4.46 22.52
N THR A 21 14.86 -4.42 23.44
CA THR A 21 15.44 -5.64 23.99
C THR A 21 14.40 -6.48 24.77
N GLU A 22 13.31 -5.84 25.19
CA GLU A 22 12.20 -6.52 25.86
C GLU A 22 11.15 -7.05 24.89
N GLY A 23 11.39 -6.91 23.57
CA GLY A 23 10.46 -7.40 22.55
C GLY A 23 9.31 -6.46 22.24
N GLN A 24 9.38 -5.21 22.68
CA GLN A 24 8.35 -4.21 22.40
C GLN A 24 8.69 -3.42 21.14
N ILE A 25 7.67 -3.01 20.39
CA ILE A 25 7.86 -2.15 19.23
C ILE A 25 8.28 -0.77 19.72
N LEU A 26 9.32 -0.20 19.10
CA LEU A 26 9.84 1.10 19.51
C LEU A 26 8.87 2.23 19.16
N ASP A 27 8.71 3.20 20.07
CA ASP A 27 7.76 4.29 19.90
C ASP A 27 8.11 5.22 18.75
N ASP A 28 9.40 5.38 18.45
CA ASP A 28 9.87 6.26 17.39
C ASP A 28 10.08 5.54 16.06
N PHE A 29 9.24 4.57 15.79
CA PHE A 29 9.28 3.77 14.57
C PHE A 29 8.91 4.65 13.36
N ASN A 30 9.89 4.94 12.50
CA ASN A 30 9.72 5.80 11.33
C ASN A 30 10.17 5.12 10.03
N LEU A 31 10.17 3.81 10.00
CA LEU A 31 10.55 3.09 8.79
C LEU A 31 9.41 3.12 7.77
N PRO A 32 9.73 3.22 6.47
CA PRO A 32 8.68 3.07 5.46
C PRO A 32 8.12 1.66 5.48
N PRO A 33 6.84 1.48 5.19
CA PRO A 33 6.29 0.14 5.07
C PRO A 33 6.90 -0.60 3.88
N ASP A 34 6.86 -1.92 3.91
CA ASP A 34 7.26 -2.72 2.77
C ASP A 34 6.23 -2.64 1.65
N TRP A 35 4.97 -2.43 2.02
CA TRP A 35 3.85 -2.36 1.08
C TRP A 35 2.86 -1.34 1.62
N THR A 36 2.49 -0.37 0.81
CA THR A 36 1.52 0.65 1.18
C THR A 36 0.28 0.52 0.32
N ILE A 37 -0.89 0.65 0.94
CA ILE A 37 -2.17 0.56 0.25
C ILE A 37 -2.96 1.81 0.56
N GLU A 38 -3.35 2.54 -0.48
CA GLU A 38 -4.12 3.76 -0.36
C GLU A 38 -5.45 3.58 -1.05
N ILE A 39 -6.54 3.90 -0.35
CA ILE A 39 -7.89 3.81 -0.88
C ILE A 39 -8.41 5.21 -1.09
N LEU A 40 -8.75 5.55 -2.32
CA LEU A 40 -9.21 6.90 -2.65
C LEU A 40 -10.62 7.12 -2.09
N SER A 41 -10.78 8.17 -1.29
CA SER A 41 -12.11 8.60 -0.84
C SER A 41 -12.61 9.73 -1.72
N PRO A 42 -13.94 10.00 -1.73
CA PRO A 42 -14.51 11.03 -2.62
C PRO A 42 -13.95 12.43 -2.42
N GLU A 43 -13.48 12.75 -1.21
CA GLU A 43 -12.97 14.08 -0.91
C GLU A 43 -11.49 14.23 -1.18
N GLN A 44 -10.78 13.16 -1.49
CA GLN A 44 -9.35 13.21 -1.71
C GLN A 44 -9.02 13.49 -3.18
N LYS A 45 -7.88 14.15 -3.36
CA LYS A 45 -7.35 14.38 -4.71
C LYS A 45 -6.45 13.21 -5.08
N PRO A 46 -6.71 12.54 -6.22
CA PRO A 46 -5.90 11.38 -6.62
C PRO A 46 -4.40 11.67 -6.67
N ASN A 47 -4.01 12.83 -7.17
CA ASN A 47 -2.60 13.16 -7.31
C ASN A 47 -1.90 13.23 -5.96
N LYS A 48 -2.60 13.66 -4.92
CA LYS A 48 -2.02 13.73 -3.59
C LYS A 48 -1.79 12.34 -3.03
N VAL A 49 -2.76 11.44 -3.23
CA VAL A 49 -2.66 10.06 -2.75
C VAL A 49 -1.54 9.33 -3.50
N ILE A 50 -1.50 9.49 -4.82
CA ILE A 50 -0.42 8.91 -5.63
C ILE A 50 0.93 9.45 -5.20
N GLY A 51 1.01 10.75 -4.90
CA GLY A 51 2.23 11.36 -4.40
C GLY A 51 2.74 10.72 -3.11
N ASN A 52 1.81 10.32 -2.22
CA ASN A 52 2.18 9.63 -0.99
C ASN A 52 2.81 8.27 -1.29
N ILE A 53 2.25 7.53 -2.26
CA ILE A 53 2.80 6.24 -2.66
C ILE A 53 4.20 6.42 -3.25
N LEU A 54 4.37 7.39 -4.14
CA LEU A 54 5.66 7.65 -4.76
C LEU A 54 6.70 8.03 -3.71
N HIS A 55 6.30 8.81 -2.71
CA HIS A 55 7.17 9.17 -1.61
C HIS A 55 7.63 7.92 -0.84
N CYS A 56 6.70 7.02 -0.55
CA CYS A 56 7.05 5.77 0.15
C CYS A 56 8.03 4.92 -0.66
N LEU A 57 7.80 4.81 -1.97
CA LEU A 57 8.69 4.05 -2.84
C LEU A 57 10.09 4.64 -2.86
N LYS A 58 10.19 5.96 -2.84
CA LYS A 58 11.48 6.66 -2.83
C LYS A 58 12.31 6.30 -1.59
N TYR A 59 11.65 6.03 -0.48
CA TYR A 59 12.30 5.76 0.80
C TYR A 59 12.33 4.29 1.19
N GLY A 60 12.10 3.39 0.26
CA GLY A 60 12.33 1.97 0.47
C GLY A 60 11.11 1.06 0.44
N CYS A 61 9.91 1.61 0.26
CA CYS A 61 8.73 0.79 0.08
C CYS A 61 8.86 -0.01 -1.21
N ARG A 62 8.45 -1.26 -1.20
CA ARG A 62 8.64 -2.17 -2.33
C ARG A 62 7.40 -2.37 -3.19
N LEU A 63 6.25 -1.93 -2.71
CA LEU A 63 4.99 -2.11 -3.42
C LEU A 63 3.98 -1.08 -2.95
N GLY A 64 3.26 -0.48 -3.88
CA GLY A 64 2.16 0.42 -3.57
C GLY A 64 0.93 0.08 -4.38
N TRP A 65 -0.23 0.07 -3.73
CA TRP A 65 -1.51 -0.05 -4.40
C TRP A 65 -2.31 1.24 -4.20
N PHE A 66 -2.83 1.78 -5.28
CA PHE A 66 -3.78 2.88 -5.23
C PHE A 66 -5.13 2.34 -5.69
N ILE A 67 -6.06 2.22 -4.77
CA ILE A 67 -7.36 1.63 -5.02
C ILE A 67 -8.38 2.74 -5.28
N ASP A 68 -9.03 2.70 -6.43
CA ASP A 68 -10.07 3.64 -6.79
C ASP A 68 -11.42 2.90 -6.84
N PRO A 69 -12.21 2.98 -5.77
CA PRO A 69 -13.48 2.23 -5.72
C PRO A 69 -14.50 2.67 -6.77
N ASP A 70 -14.52 3.95 -7.13
CA ASP A 70 -15.49 4.45 -8.12
C ASP A 70 -15.18 3.92 -9.52
N ASP A 71 -13.89 3.80 -9.85
CA ASP A 71 -13.47 3.29 -11.13
C ASP A 71 -13.42 1.76 -11.17
N GLY A 72 -13.37 1.13 -10.00
CA GLY A 72 -13.20 -0.32 -9.91
C GLY A 72 -11.83 -0.78 -10.34
N SER A 73 -10.81 0.03 -10.09
CA SER A 73 -9.45 -0.26 -10.54
C SER A 73 -8.44 -0.12 -9.41
N VAL A 74 -7.27 -0.72 -9.62
CA VAL A 74 -6.11 -0.57 -8.75
C VAL A 74 -4.92 -0.20 -9.62
N LEU A 75 -4.23 0.86 -9.24
CA LEU A 75 -2.97 1.25 -9.87
C LEU A 75 -1.85 0.70 -9.01
N ALA A 76 -1.06 -0.21 -9.57
CA ALA A 76 0.00 -0.90 -8.84
C ALA A 76 1.35 -0.25 -9.15
N PHE A 77 2.11 0.04 -8.10
CA PHE A 77 3.42 0.70 -8.20
C PHE A 77 4.51 -0.20 -7.70
N LEU A 78 5.56 -0.35 -8.51
CA LEU A 78 6.77 -1.07 -8.14
C LEU A 78 7.97 -0.15 -8.36
N PRO A 79 9.00 -0.23 -7.52
CA PRO A 79 10.16 0.67 -7.65
C PRO A 79 10.83 0.53 -9.02
N GLY A 80 11.14 1.66 -9.64
CA GLY A 80 11.82 1.68 -10.92
C GLY A 80 11.00 1.22 -12.11
N GLN A 81 9.70 1.02 -11.94
CA GLN A 81 8.81 0.58 -13.02
C GLN A 81 7.65 1.54 -13.18
N GLN A 82 7.08 1.55 -14.36
CA GLN A 82 5.87 2.32 -14.58
C GLN A 82 4.70 1.68 -13.83
N PRO A 83 3.82 2.50 -13.26
CA PRO A 83 2.63 1.95 -12.61
C PRO A 83 1.73 1.26 -13.64
N GLU A 84 1.04 0.23 -13.19
CA GLU A 84 0.17 -0.58 -14.03
C GLU A 84 -1.26 -0.51 -13.53
N LEU A 85 -2.18 -0.19 -14.43
CA LEU A 85 -3.60 -0.13 -14.09
C LEU A 85 -4.23 -1.50 -14.26
N MET A 86 -4.89 -1.98 -13.23
CA MET A 86 -5.44 -3.32 -13.18
C MET A 86 -6.93 -3.31 -12.85
N GLN A 87 -7.67 -4.20 -13.45
CA GLN A 87 -9.12 -4.29 -13.28
C GLN A 87 -9.57 -5.74 -13.39
N GLY A 88 -10.75 -6.03 -12.84
CA GLY A 88 -11.45 -7.30 -13.04
C GLY A 88 -10.70 -8.50 -12.50
N SER A 89 -10.39 -9.42 -13.39
CA SER A 89 -9.71 -10.66 -13.03
C SER A 89 -8.18 -10.56 -13.08
N ASP A 90 -7.66 -9.35 -13.32
CA ASP A 90 -6.20 -9.16 -13.28
C ASP A 90 -5.66 -9.53 -11.91
N ARG A 91 -4.49 -10.14 -11.90
CA ARG A 91 -3.84 -10.51 -10.64
C ARG A 91 -3.00 -9.35 -10.15
N LEU A 92 -3.21 -9.00 -8.88
CA LEU A 92 -2.46 -7.93 -8.24
C LEU A 92 -1.08 -8.41 -7.82
N PRO A 93 -0.05 -7.57 -7.98
CA PRO A 93 1.26 -7.89 -7.41
C PRO A 93 1.19 -7.85 -5.89
N VAL A 94 1.85 -8.81 -5.26
CA VAL A 94 2.03 -8.85 -3.81
C VAL A 94 3.52 -8.96 -3.55
N LEU A 95 3.91 -8.78 -2.29
CA LEU A 95 5.32 -8.96 -1.93
C LEU A 95 5.74 -10.41 -2.16
N GLU A 96 6.99 -10.62 -2.57
CA GLU A 96 7.52 -11.93 -2.91
C GLU A 96 7.33 -12.96 -1.79
N GLU A 97 7.41 -12.50 -0.55
CA GLU A 97 7.31 -13.36 0.63
C GLU A 97 5.90 -13.80 0.91
N ILE A 98 4.92 -13.15 0.27
CA ILE A 98 3.50 -13.44 0.50
C ILE A 98 2.99 -14.31 -0.63
N HIS A 99 2.61 -15.54 -0.30
CA HIS A 99 2.13 -16.50 -1.29
C HIS A 99 0.61 -16.43 -1.39
N LEU A 100 0.11 -15.28 -1.87
CA LEU A 100 -1.31 -15.06 -2.10
C LEU A 100 -1.55 -14.70 -3.55
N GLU A 101 -2.61 -15.23 -4.11
CA GLU A 101 -3.08 -14.82 -5.42
C GLU A 101 -4.33 -13.98 -5.23
N LEU A 102 -4.22 -12.68 -5.51
CA LEU A 102 -5.30 -11.74 -5.35
C LEU A 102 -5.68 -11.13 -6.70
N THR A 103 -6.98 -11.13 -6.99
CA THR A 103 -7.50 -10.41 -8.15
C THR A 103 -8.16 -9.12 -7.70
N ILE A 104 -8.37 -8.20 -8.65
CA ILE A 104 -9.06 -6.95 -8.38
C ILE A 104 -10.47 -7.25 -7.84
N ASP A 105 -11.16 -8.19 -8.45
CA ASP A 105 -12.53 -8.55 -8.03
C ASP A 105 -12.57 -9.01 -6.58
N GLN A 106 -11.58 -9.79 -6.16
CA GLN A 106 -11.52 -10.26 -4.76
C GLN A 106 -11.33 -9.10 -3.79
N VAL A 107 -10.43 -8.18 -4.11
CA VAL A 107 -10.17 -7.04 -3.25
C VAL A 107 -11.41 -6.17 -3.12
N PHE A 108 -12.10 -5.89 -4.22
CA PHE A 108 -13.32 -5.08 -4.17
C PHE A 108 -14.46 -5.79 -3.46
N SER A 109 -14.53 -7.11 -3.57
CA SER A 109 -15.50 -7.89 -2.81
C SER A 109 -15.31 -7.67 -1.31
N TRP A 110 -14.08 -7.68 -0.84
CA TRP A 110 -13.79 -7.45 0.58
C TRP A 110 -14.10 -6.02 1.01
N LEU A 111 -13.79 -5.03 0.17
CA LEU A 111 -14.07 -3.64 0.49
C LEU A 111 -15.58 -3.40 0.61
N LEU A 112 -16.37 -4.02 -0.24
CA LEU A 112 -17.82 -3.88 -0.17
C LEU A 112 -18.41 -4.56 1.06
N MET A 113 -17.82 -5.68 1.48
CA MET A 113 -18.28 -6.39 2.68
C MET A 113 -17.99 -5.62 3.96
N GLY A 114 -17.01 -4.74 3.94
CA GLY A 114 -16.64 -3.96 5.11
C GLY A 114 -17.53 -2.75 5.38
N LYS A 115 -18.55 -2.53 4.58
CA LYS A 115 -19.44 -1.37 4.75
C LYS A 115 -20.65 -1.69 5.60
#